data_662afa6b819898c7f5de2de6e91e9d47
#
_entry.id   662afa6b819898c7f5de2de6e91e9d47
#
_cell.length_a   1.000
_cell.length_b   1.000
_cell.length_c   1.000
_cell.angle_alpha   90.00
_cell.angle_beta   90.00
_cell.angle_gamma   90.00
#
_symmetry.space_group_name_H-M   'P 1'
#
loop_
_entity.id
_entity.type
_entity.pdbx_description
1 polymer ?
#
loop_
_entity_poly.entity_id
_entity_poly.type
_entity_poly.pdbx_seq_one_letter_code
_entity_poly.pdbx_strand_id
1 'polypeptide(L)'
;MVFENAAAETITDEQIAQFDRVLNGLDWGYFPDPWAFNRMHYDAARRTLYIFDELHALKQGNRATADLLFDHGITGDDRITADSAEQKSVADYKSYGLWCKGAEKGPGSVEYSMKWLQALVKIVIDPARCPETWKEFSGYEYERTKDGEIVSGYPDRDNHHIDAVRYATEQIWKKRGQ
;
A
#
# COMPACT_ATOMS: atom_id res chain seq x y z
N MET A 1 7.10 17.11 -5.59
CA MET A 1 6.13 16.13 -5.12
C MET A 1 6.11 14.93 -6.04
N VAL A 2 6.19 13.73 -5.49
CA VAL A 2 6.21 12.52 -6.30
C VAL A 2 4.80 12.19 -6.83
N PHE A 3 3.77 12.27 -5.99
CA PHE A 3 2.39 11.94 -6.37
C PHE A 3 1.52 13.18 -6.52
N GLU A 4 1.68 13.87 -7.64
CA GLU A 4 0.86 15.04 -7.97
C GLU A 4 -0.61 14.67 -8.25
N ASN A 5 -0.86 13.40 -8.54
CA ASN A 5 -2.19 12.85 -8.80
C ASN A 5 -2.91 12.33 -7.54
N ALA A 6 -2.32 12.48 -6.36
CA ALA A 6 -2.99 12.14 -5.10
C ALA A 6 -4.03 13.21 -4.76
N ALA A 7 -5.24 12.77 -4.43
CA ALA A 7 -6.37 13.66 -4.13
C ALA A 7 -7.07 13.22 -2.84
N ALA A 8 -7.27 14.18 -1.93
CA ALA A 8 -8.03 13.95 -0.71
C ALA A 8 -9.52 14.05 -1.02
N GLU A 9 -10.26 12.95 -0.90
CA GLU A 9 -11.71 12.91 -1.11
C GLU A 9 -12.36 12.00 -0.09
N THR A 10 -13.58 12.30 0.28
CA THR A 10 -14.38 11.40 1.13
C THR A 10 -14.80 10.18 0.31
N ILE A 11 -14.54 9.00 0.85
CA ILE A 11 -15.02 7.73 0.28
C ILE A 11 -16.09 7.20 1.24
N THR A 12 -17.35 7.15 0.78
CA THR A 12 -18.48 6.78 1.63
C THR A 12 -18.60 5.27 1.79
N ASP A 13 -19.31 4.84 2.83
CA ASP A 13 -19.61 3.42 3.03
C ASP A 13 -20.38 2.84 1.84
N GLU A 14 -21.26 3.65 1.23
CA GLU A 14 -22.04 3.25 0.06
C GLU A 14 -21.13 3.01 -1.15
N GLN A 15 -20.11 3.85 -1.36
CA GLN A 15 -19.12 3.64 -2.42
C GLN A 15 -18.32 2.36 -2.16
N ILE A 16 -17.86 2.15 -0.93
CA ILE A 16 -17.09 0.97 -0.57
C ILE A 16 -17.91 -0.31 -0.81
N ALA A 17 -19.19 -0.30 -0.48
CA ALA A 17 -20.07 -1.44 -0.69
C ALA A 17 -20.24 -1.80 -2.19
N GLN A 18 -20.00 -0.84 -3.10
CA GLN A 18 -20.08 -1.06 -4.53
C GLN A 18 -18.76 -1.55 -5.15
N PHE A 19 -17.67 -1.52 -4.41
CA PHE A 19 -16.39 -2.00 -4.93
C PHE A 19 -16.45 -3.51 -5.11
N ASP A 20 -16.37 -3.97 -6.35
CA ASP A 20 -16.46 -5.37 -6.72
C ASP A 20 -15.18 -6.16 -6.45
N ARG A 21 -14.06 -5.46 -6.26
CA ARG A 21 -12.78 -6.07 -5.97
C ARG A 21 -11.98 -5.16 -5.03
N VAL A 22 -11.59 -5.73 -3.90
CA VAL A 22 -10.75 -5.06 -2.91
C VAL A 22 -9.35 -5.68 -2.93
N LEU A 23 -8.34 -4.81 -3.01
CA LEU A 23 -6.95 -5.20 -2.94
C LEU A 23 -6.42 -4.88 -1.55
N ASN A 24 -5.59 -5.76 -1.00
CA ASN A 24 -5.03 -5.61 0.34
C ASN A 24 -3.50 -5.69 0.26
N GLY A 25 -2.82 -4.70 0.81
CA GLY A 25 -1.37 -4.65 0.80
C GLY A 25 -0.79 -4.44 2.18
N LEU A 26 0.41 -4.96 2.39
CA LEU A 26 1.03 -4.93 3.71
C LEU A 26 2.54 -4.73 3.60
N ASP A 27 3.05 -3.79 4.38
CA ASP A 27 4.48 -3.56 4.57
C ASP A 27 4.84 -3.92 6.01
N TRP A 28 5.80 -4.84 6.18
CA TRP A 28 6.24 -5.28 7.49
C TRP A 28 7.04 -4.20 8.21
N GLY A 29 6.84 -4.07 9.49
CA GLY A 29 7.61 -3.18 10.33
C GLY A 29 7.32 -3.43 11.80
N TYR A 30 8.23 -2.97 12.66
CA TYR A 30 8.11 -3.08 14.10
C TYR A 30 8.41 -1.74 14.78
N PHE A 31 9.63 -1.28 14.68
CA PHE A 31 10.09 0.01 15.21
C PHE A 31 11.52 0.28 14.72
N PRO A 32 11.89 1.51 14.31
CA PRO A 32 11.05 2.70 14.22
C PRO A 32 10.08 2.72 13.04
N ASP A 33 10.31 1.86 12.03
CA ASP A 33 9.41 1.76 10.90
C ASP A 33 8.12 1.04 11.29
N PRO A 34 6.97 1.59 10.92
CA PRO A 34 5.69 0.99 11.28
C PRO A 34 5.35 -0.24 10.44
N TRP A 35 4.50 -1.09 10.99
CA TRP A 35 3.73 -2.05 10.23
C TRP A 35 2.57 -1.30 9.58
N ALA A 36 2.36 -1.48 8.27
CA ALA A 36 1.39 -0.72 7.51
C ALA A 36 0.52 -1.63 6.65
N PHE A 37 -0.79 -1.46 6.72
CA PHE A 37 -1.76 -2.22 5.95
C PHE A 37 -2.75 -1.28 5.28
N ASN A 38 -3.09 -1.57 4.01
CA ASN A 38 -4.05 -0.76 3.26
C ASN A 38 -5.02 -1.63 2.47
N ARG A 39 -6.24 -1.12 2.33
CA ARG A 39 -7.26 -1.67 1.45
C ARG A 39 -7.65 -0.63 0.41
N MET A 40 -7.87 -1.08 -0.82
CA MET A 40 -8.14 -0.19 -1.93
C MET A 40 -8.92 -0.89 -3.04
N HIS A 41 -9.51 -0.09 -3.91
CA HIS A 41 -10.17 -0.54 -5.14
C HIS A 41 -9.61 0.20 -6.34
N TYR A 42 -9.38 -0.50 -7.43
CA TYR A 42 -8.90 0.09 -8.68
C TYR A 42 -9.99 0.08 -9.74
N ASP A 43 -10.36 1.27 -10.22
CA ASP A 43 -11.27 1.46 -11.35
C ASP A 43 -10.41 1.56 -12.63
N ALA A 44 -10.32 0.46 -13.35
CA ALA A 44 -9.48 0.36 -14.55
C ALA A 44 -9.96 1.29 -15.68
N ALA A 45 -11.27 1.44 -15.83
CA ALA A 45 -11.85 2.26 -16.89
C ALA A 45 -11.50 3.74 -16.70
N ARG A 46 -11.45 4.21 -15.46
CA ARG A 46 -11.10 5.59 -15.12
C ARG A 46 -9.64 5.75 -14.71
N ARG A 47 -8.88 4.66 -14.66
CA ARG A 47 -7.49 4.64 -14.18
C ARG A 47 -7.37 5.39 -12.85
N THR A 48 -8.28 5.09 -11.93
CA THR A 48 -8.37 5.74 -10.63
C THR A 48 -8.30 4.68 -9.52
N LEU A 49 -7.43 4.93 -8.56
CA LEU A 49 -7.26 4.07 -7.38
C LEU A 49 -7.96 4.75 -6.20
N TYR A 50 -8.78 3.98 -5.47
CA TYR A 50 -9.47 4.46 -4.27
C TYR A 50 -8.91 3.75 -3.04
N ILE A 51 -8.17 4.46 -2.20
CA ILE A 51 -7.59 3.93 -0.96
C ILE A 51 -8.52 4.35 0.19
N PHE A 52 -9.19 3.37 0.78
CA PHE A 52 -10.29 3.64 1.70
C PHE A 52 -10.09 3.09 3.11
N ASP A 53 -9.01 2.35 3.37
CA ASP A 53 -8.81 1.72 4.67
C ASP A 53 -7.33 1.56 4.98
N GLU A 54 -6.98 1.73 6.24
CA GLU A 54 -5.61 1.51 6.72
C GLU A 54 -5.60 0.98 8.14
N LEU A 55 -4.55 0.23 8.44
CA LEU A 55 -4.12 -0.06 9.82
C LEU A 55 -2.65 0.30 9.93
N HIS A 56 -2.25 0.75 11.09
CA HIS A 56 -0.89 1.27 11.34
C HIS A 56 -0.49 0.88 12.75
N ALA A 57 0.68 0.25 12.91
CA ALA A 57 1.11 -0.22 14.23
C ALA A 57 2.61 -0.08 14.43
N LEU A 58 3.00 0.18 15.66
CA LEU A 58 4.38 0.22 16.14
C LEU A 58 4.55 -0.78 17.26
N LYS A 59 5.71 -1.46 17.29
CA LYS A 59 6.10 -2.38 18.39
C LYS A 59 5.09 -3.52 18.57
N GLN A 60 4.53 -4.03 17.48
CA GLN A 60 3.60 -5.15 17.47
C GLN A 60 4.23 -6.32 16.69
N GLY A 61 4.29 -7.50 17.30
CA GLY A 61 4.77 -8.70 16.64
C GLY A 61 3.72 -9.30 15.69
N ASN A 62 4.10 -10.37 15.00
CA ASN A 62 3.24 -10.97 13.97
C ASN A 62 1.89 -11.46 14.49
N ARG A 63 1.86 -12.07 15.69
CA ARG A 63 0.58 -12.52 16.25
C ARG A 63 -0.33 -11.33 16.56
N ALA A 64 0.24 -10.27 17.15
CA ALA A 64 -0.52 -9.09 17.52
C ALA A 64 -1.07 -8.36 16.28
N THR A 65 -0.27 -8.23 15.22
CA THR A 65 -0.74 -7.60 13.98
C THR A 65 -1.76 -8.47 13.25
N ALA A 66 -1.61 -9.79 13.27
CA ALA A 66 -2.62 -10.70 12.74
C ALA A 66 -3.96 -10.53 13.49
N ASP A 67 -3.91 -10.40 14.81
CA ASP A 67 -5.11 -10.15 15.61
C ASP A 67 -5.76 -8.80 15.25
N LEU A 68 -4.95 -7.76 15.01
CA LEU A 68 -5.48 -6.47 14.53
C LEU A 68 -6.25 -6.65 13.22
N LEU A 69 -5.73 -7.44 12.30
CA LEU A 69 -6.38 -7.72 11.02
C LEU A 69 -7.71 -8.46 11.23
N PHE A 70 -7.72 -9.52 12.03
CA PHE A 70 -8.94 -10.26 12.32
C PHE A 70 -9.98 -9.41 13.02
N ASP A 71 -9.57 -8.60 14.01
CA ASP A 71 -10.47 -7.70 14.73
C ASP A 71 -11.05 -6.61 13.80
N HIS A 72 -10.32 -6.26 12.76
CA HIS A 72 -10.75 -5.30 11.75
C HIS A 72 -11.69 -5.89 10.69
N GLY A 73 -11.94 -7.19 10.75
CA GLY A 73 -12.83 -7.88 9.83
C GLY A 73 -12.16 -8.58 8.67
N ILE A 74 -10.82 -8.61 8.63
CA ILE A 74 -10.10 -9.37 7.62
C ILE A 74 -10.23 -10.86 7.94
N THR A 75 -10.45 -11.67 6.92
CA THR A 75 -10.61 -13.12 7.05
C THR A 75 -9.63 -13.85 6.14
N GLY A 76 -9.60 -15.18 6.23
CA GLY A 76 -8.82 -16.03 5.34
C GLY A 76 -9.23 -15.97 3.87
N ASP A 77 -10.35 -15.31 3.55
CA ASP A 77 -10.79 -15.12 2.16
C ASP A 77 -10.27 -13.81 1.56
N ASP A 78 -9.68 -12.94 2.37
CA ASP A 78 -9.11 -11.67 1.93
C ASP A 78 -7.63 -11.85 1.57
N ARG A 79 -7.31 -11.83 0.30
CA ARG A 79 -5.92 -11.98 -0.14
C ARG A 79 -5.10 -10.75 0.20
N ILE A 80 -4.03 -10.95 0.95
CA ILE A 80 -3.07 -9.91 1.32
C ILE A 80 -1.78 -10.13 0.54
N THR A 81 -1.31 -9.10 -0.16
CA THR A 81 0.01 -9.11 -0.79
C THR A 81 0.97 -8.31 0.08
N ALA A 82 1.99 -8.98 0.60
CA ALA A 82 2.94 -8.41 1.56
C ALA A 82 4.34 -8.33 0.96
N ASP A 83 5.20 -7.52 1.57
CA ASP A 83 6.62 -7.52 1.23
C ASP A 83 7.18 -8.94 1.40
N SER A 84 7.87 -9.43 0.37
CA SER A 84 8.45 -10.77 0.35
C SER A 84 9.78 -10.89 1.08
N ALA A 85 10.35 -9.79 1.56
CA ALA A 85 11.63 -9.81 2.27
C ALA A 85 11.56 -10.57 3.60
N GLU A 86 10.38 -10.68 4.21
CA GLU A 86 10.18 -11.39 5.47
C GLU A 86 9.34 -12.65 5.28
N GLN A 87 9.97 -13.69 4.72
CA GLN A 87 9.30 -14.97 4.45
C GLN A 87 8.74 -15.63 5.71
N LYS A 88 9.43 -15.47 6.83
CA LYS A 88 8.95 -16.00 8.11
C LYS A 88 7.62 -15.35 8.53
N SER A 89 7.50 -14.05 8.35
CA SER A 89 6.28 -13.33 8.67
C SER A 89 5.10 -13.75 7.78
N VAL A 90 5.37 -13.96 6.50
CA VAL A 90 4.37 -14.50 5.56
C VAL A 90 3.91 -15.88 6.01
N ALA A 91 4.85 -16.75 6.38
CA ALA A 91 4.54 -18.10 6.87
C ALA A 91 3.75 -18.06 8.19
N ASP A 92 4.12 -17.19 9.12
CA ASP A 92 3.38 -16.99 10.37
C ASP A 92 1.93 -16.64 10.10
N TYR A 93 1.68 -15.67 9.21
CA TYR A 93 0.31 -15.25 8.86
C TYR A 93 -0.52 -16.38 8.26
N LYS A 94 0.10 -17.18 7.39
CA LYS A 94 -0.56 -18.37 6.85
C LYS A 94 -0.94 -19.34 7.94
N SER A 95 -0.04 -19.55 8.90
CA SER A 95 -0.29 -20.47 10.03
C SER A 95 -1.43 -19.97 10.93
N TYR A 96 -1.67 -18.65 10.98
CA TYR A 96 -2.77 -18.07 11.76
C TYR A 96 -4.11 -18.09 11.01
N GLY A 97 -4.12 -18.50 9.76
CA GLY A 97 -5.35 -18.57 8.96
C GLY A 97 -5.59 -17.39 8.02
N LEU A 98 -4.59 -16.52 7.86
CA LEU A 98 -4.65 -15.43 6.88
C LEU A 98 -4.18 -15.89 5.50
N TRP A 99 -4.76 -15.34 4.46
CA TRP A 99 -4.31 -15.58 3.09
C TRP A 99 -3.28 -14.52 2.72
N CYS A 100 -2.03 -14.79 3.05
CA CYS A 100 -0.91 -13.87 2.83
C CYS A 100 0.06 -14.44 1.81
N LYS A 101 0.41 -13.63 0.82
CA LYS A 101 1.36 -13.98 -0.22
C LYS A 101 2.41 -12.88 -0.34
N GLY A 102 3.68 -13.26 -0.49
CA GLY A 102 4.74 -12.31 -0.75
C GLY A 102 4.64 -11.71 -2.15
N ALA A 103 4.89 -10.42 -2.27
CA ALA A 103 4.99 -9.74 -3.55
C ALA A 103 6.18 -10.28 -4.33
N GLU A 104 6.03 -10.40 -5.64
CA GLU A 104 7.15 -10.79 -6.50
C GLU A 104 8.04 -9.59 -6.76
N LYS A 105 9.29 -9.67 -6.30
CA LYS A 105 10.29 -8.63 -6.51
C LYS A 105 11.21 -9.04 -7.64
N GLY A 106 11.30 -8.20 -8.66
CA GLY A 106 12.26 -8.35 -9.73
C GLY A 106 13.08 -7.08 -9.91
N PRO A 107 14.14 -7.10 -10.74
CA PRO A 107 14.91 -5.90 -11.03
C PRO A 107 14.01 -4.79 -11.55
N GLY A 108 14.16 -3.58 -11.00
CA GLY A 108 13.37 -2.42 -11.42
C GLY A 108 11.92 -2.39 -10.99
N SER A 109 11.48 -3.32 -10.12
CA SER A 109 10.07 -3.38 -9.69
C SER A 109 9.62 -2.15 -8.91
N VAL A 110 10.49 -1.58 -8.08
CA VAL A 110 10.17 -0.35 -7.34
C VAL A 110 9.91 0.79 -8.32
N GLU A 111 10.84 1.05 -9.21
CA GLU A 111 10.71 2.12 -10.20
C GLU A 111 9.47 1.92 -11.08
N TYR A 112 9.25 0.70 -11.56
CA TYR A 112 8.10 0.39 -12.41
C TYR A 112 6.79 0.68 -11.69
N SER A 113 6.63 0.18 -10.47
CA SER A 113 5.40 0.36 -9.68
C SER A 113 5.16 1.82 -9.31
N MET A 114 6.23 2.57 -8.97
CA MET A 114 6.11 3.99 -8.67
C MET A 114 5.65 4.78 -9.90
N LYS A 115 6.24 4.50 -11.06
CA LYS A 115 5.83 5.14 -12.31
C LYS A 115 4.40 4.78 -12.69
N TRP A 116 4.01 3.53 -12.45
CA TRP A 116 2.63 3.12 -12.69
C TRP A 116 1.64 3.91 -11.83
N LEU A 117 1.92 4.08 -10.55
CA LEU A 117 1.09 4.89 -9.66
C LEU A 117 1.06 6.37 -10.10
N GLN A 118 2.20 6.93 -10.46
CA GLN A 118 2.29 8.31 -10.92
C GLN A 118 1.53 8.55 -12.23
N ALA A 119 1.41 7.54 -13.08
CA ALA A 119 0.72 7.63 -14.36
C ALA A 119 -0.80 7.47 -14.26
N LEU A 120 -1.33 7.09 -13.10
CA LEU A 120 -2.78 7.00 -12.90
C LEU A 120 -3.42 8.38 -13.03
N VAL A 121 -4.67 8.39 -13.49
CA VAL A 121 -5.43 9.64 -13.57
C VAL A 121 -5.58 10.25 -12.18
N LYS A 122 -5.89 9.43 -11.18
CA LYS A 122 -6.08 9.91 -9.82
C LYS A 122 -5.82 8.79 -8.81
N ILE A 123 -5.22 9.15 -7.69
CA ILE A 123 -5.14 8.31 -6.49
C ILE A 123 -5.98 9.01 -5.43
N VAL A 124 -7.20 8.51 -5.22
CA VAL A 124 -8.12 9.06 -4.22
C VAL A 124 -7.82 8.43 -2.88
N ILE A 125 -7.61 9.26 -1.88
CA ILE A 125 -7.36 8.82 -0.50
C ILE A 125 -8.32 9.58 0.40
N ASP A 126 -9.06 8.86 1.24
CA ASP A 126 -9.89 9.48 2.26
C ASP A 126 -9.04 9.76 3.50
N PRO A 127 -8.73 11.04 3.81
CA PRO A 127 -7.82 11.35 4.92
C PRO A 127 -8.40 11.01 6.30
N ALA A 128 -9.73 10.93 6.42
CA ALA A 128 -10.36 10.54 7.67
C ALA A 128 -10.22 9.05 7.93
N ARG A 129 -10.34 8.23 6.88
CA ARG A 129 -10.17 6.78 6.96
C ARG A 129 -8.69 6.36 6.95
N CYS A 130 -7.85 7.10 6.22
CA CYS A 130 -6.46 6.76 5.95
C CYS A 130 -5.53 7.95 6.23
N PRO A 131 -5.44 8.43 7.49
CA PRO A 131 -4.63 9.60 7.79
C PRO A 131 -3.14 9.41 7.54
N GLU A 132 -2.58 8.25 7.88
CA GLU A 132 -1.16 7.98 7.67
C GLU A 132 -0.83 7.82 6.19
N THR A 133 -1.70 7.15 5.45
CA THR A 133 -1.53 7.00 3.99
C THR A 133 -1.56 8.36 3.30
N TRP A 134 -2.51 9.21 3.65
CA TRP A 134 -2.60 10.55 3.08
C TRP A 134 -1.35 11.37 3.38
N LYS A 135 -0.88 11.31 4.61
CA LYS A 135 0.34 12.00 5.02
C LYS A 135 1.54 11.58 4.18
N GLU A 136 1.69 10.27 3.93
CA GLU A 136 2.80 9.76 3.11
C GLU A 136 2.67 10.20 1.65
N PHE A 137 1.53 9.96 1.02
CA PHE A 137 1.35 10.30 -0.40
C PHE A 137 1.44 11.80 -0.68
N SER A 138 0.83 12.63 0.18
CA SER A 138 0.83 14.08 -0.01
C SER A 138 2.15 14.73 0.37
N GLY A 139 2.95 14.08 1.21
CA GLY A 139 4.23 14.60 1.68
C GLY A 139 5.46 13.96 1.04
N TYR A 140 5.27 13.03 0.10
CA TYR A 140 6.39 12.31 -0.50
C TYR A 140 7.07 13.16 -1.57
N GLU A 141 8.32 13.54 -1.30
CA GLU A 141 9.08 14.45 -2.15
C GLU A 141 10.34 13.78 -2.68
N TYR A 142 10.75 14.15 -3.89
CA TYR A 142 12.06 13.76 -4.41
C TYR A 142 13.16 14.38 -3.54
N GLU A 143 14.25 13.65 -3.37
CA GLU A 143 15.44 14.22 -2.75
C GLU A 143 16.09 15.21 -3.70
N ARG A 144 16.69 16.26 -3.12
CA ARG A 144 17.38 17.30 -3.88
C ARG A 144 18.80 17.46 -3.39
N THR A 145 19.70 17.80 -4.33
CA THR A 145 21.08 18.19 -4.01
C THR A 145 21.07 19.57 -3.32
N LYS A 146 22.24 20.00 -2.83
CA LYS A 146 22.42 21.34 -2.27
C LYS A 146 22.07 22.45 -3.28
N ASP A 147 22.22 22.17 -4.57
CA ASP A 147 21.93 23.11 -5.65
C ASP A 147 20.47 23.06 -6.11
N GLY A 148 19.62 22.26 -5.43
CA GLY A 148 18.19 22.14 -5.74
C GLY A 148 17.85 21.19 -6.87
N GLU A 149 18.80 20.45 -7.41
CA GLU A 149 18.56 19.45 -8.46
C GLU A 149 17.95 18.18 -7.86
N ILE A 150 17.01 17.57 -8.60
CA ILE A 150 16.38 16.33 -8.18
C ILE A 150 17.38 15.18 -8.26
N VAL A 151 17.53 14.45 -7.14
CA VAL A 151 18.30 13.21 -7.10
C VAL A 151 17.47 12.10 -7.75
N SER A 152 18.09 11.32 -8.62
CA SER A 152 17.44 10.21 -9.30
C SER A 152 16.96 9.15 -8.29
N GLY A 153 15.79 8.56 -8.55
CA GLY A 153 15.20 7.53 -7.70
C GLY A 153 14.17 8.09 -6.70
N TYR A 154 13.72 7.23 -5.82
CA TYR A 154 12.68 7.55 -4.84
C TYR A 154 13.25 7.39 -3.42
N PRO A 155 12.97 8.34 -2.49
CA PRO A 155 13.45 8.20 -1.13
C PRO A 155 12.89 6.94 -0.45
N ASP A 156 13.74 6.26 0.31
CA ASP A 156 13.34 5.08 1.08
C ASP A 156 13.07 5.47 2.54
N ARG A 157 12.09 6.34 2.71
CA ARG A 157 11.62 6.79 4.03
C ARG A 157 10.21 7.32 3.93
N ASP A 158 9.46 7.24 5.02
CA ASP A 158 8.07 7.72 5.10
C ASP A 158 7.22 7.20 3.93
N ASN A 159 7.42 5.91 3.59
CA ASN A 159 6.84 5.28 2.42
C ASN A 159 6.19 3.91 2.72
N HIS A 160 5.83 3.67 3.98
CA HIS A 160 5.35 2.34 4.40
C HIS A 160 3.97 2.02 3.85
N HIS A 161 3.04 2.96 3.91
CA HIS A 161 1.72 2.82 3.27
C HIS A 161 1.83 2.89 1.75
N ILE A 162 2.75 3.71 1.23
CA ILE A 162 3.04 3.74 -0.21
C ILE A 162 3.49 2.35 -0.68
N ASP A 163 4.40 1.71 0.07
CA ASP A 163 4.88 0.37 -0.27
C ASP A 163 3.75 -0.67 -0.15
N ALA A 164 2.92 -0.60 0.88
CA ALA A 164 1.76 -1.47 1.00
C ALA A 164 0.83 -1.35 -0.22
N VAL A 165 0.60 -0.13 -0.71
CA VAL A 165 -0.20 0.13 -1.91
C VAL A 165 0.48 -0.45 -3.16
N ARG A 166 1.80 -0.31 -3.29
CA ARG A 166 2.55 -0.91 -4.40
C ARG A 166 2.38 -2.43 -4.42
N TYR A 167 2.49 -3.09 -3.27
CA TYR A 167 2.32 -4.55 -3.18
C TYR A 167 0.88 -4.96 -3.51
N ALA A 168 -0.10 -4.25 -2.98
CA ALA A 168 -1.52 -4.55 -3.24
C ALA A 168 -1.86 -4.49 -4.74
N THR A 169 -1.28 -3.53 -5.46
CA THR A 169 -1.58 -3.29 -6.87
C THR A 169 -0.73 -4.12 -7.83
N GLU A 170 0.20 -4.92 -7.32
CA GLU A 170 1.08 -5.76 -8.13
C GLU A 170 0.31 -6.62 -9.13
N GLN A 171 -0.81 -7.16 -8.75
CA GLN A 171 -1.63 -8.00 -9.61
C GLN A 171 -2.11 -7.26 -10.86
N ILE A 172 -2.19 -5.94 -10.81
CA ILE A 172 -2.65 -5.11 -11.91
C ILE A 172 -1.49 -4.68 -12.80
N TRP A 173 -0.48 -4.00 -12.23
CA TRP A 173 0.62 -3.47 -13.03
C TRP A 173 1.56 -4.56 -13.54
N LYS A 174 1.69 -5.68 -12.84
CA LYS A 174 2.53 -6.79 -13.27
C LYS A 174 2.03 -7.42 -14.57
N LYS A 175 0.71 -7.60 -14.71
CA LYS A 175 0.12 -8.15 -15.93
C LYS A 175 0.36 -7.28 -17.15
N ARG A 176 0.52 -5.96 -16.96
CA ARG A 176 0.76 -5.01 -18.04
C ARG A 176 2.22 -4.90 -18.42
N GLY A 177 3.12 -5.22 -17.50
CA GLY A 177 4.56 -5.10 -17.69
C GLY A 177 5.20 -6.33 -18.35
N GLN A 178 4.44 -7.34 -18.64
CA GLN A 178 4.95 -8.58 -19.23
C GLN A 178 4.78 -8.61 -20.74
#